data_539e66f3127569d7985823e5d0a71448
#
_entry.id   539e66f3127569d7985823e5d0a71448
#
_cell.length_a   1.000
_cell.length_b   1.000
_cell.length_c   1.000
_cell.angle_alpha   90.00
_cell.angle_beta   90.00
_cell.angle_gamma   90.00
#
_symmetry.space_group_name_H-M   'P 1'
#
loop_
_entity.id
_entity.type
_entity.pdbx_description
1 polymer ?
#
loop_
_entity_poly.entity_id
_entity_poly.type
_entity_poly.pdbx_seq_one_letter_code
_entity_poly.pdbx_strand_id
1 'polypeptide(L)'
;MLVILFLLSLIILIFFTEMVYIPLRKITEATEQYASGNMHYELTVESEDEMGYLAAALSYMAGEIARSEDDQKKFVANVSHDFRSPLTSIKGYLEAMLDGTIPPELYEKYLTIVLNETERLTKLTNSLLTLNNLNTKGILLEKTDFDINQVIRNVAASFEGTCREKKISIELILTGEEMYVT
;
A
#
# COMPACT_ATOMS: atom_id res chain seq x y z
N MET A 1 18.56 46.52 44.99
CA MET A 1 18.53 46.46 43.53
C MET A 1 19.16 45.17 42.99
N LEU A 2 20.42 44.83 43.35
CA LEU A 2 21.08 43.62 42.84
C LEU A 2 20.36 42.30 43.18
N VAL A 3 19.80 42.17 44.40
CA VAL A 3 19.03 40.95 44.78
C VAL A 3 17.76 40.78 43.93
N ILE A 4 17.05 41.87 43.59
CA ILE A 4 15.84 41.83 42.74
C ILE A 4 16.20 41.41 41.33
N LEU A 5 17.31 41.92 40.78
CA LEU A 5 17.78 41.52 39.42
C LEU A 5 18.22 40.06 39.40
N PHE A 6 18.84 39.55 40.44
CA PHE A 6 19.23 38.14 40.58
C PHE A 6 17.98 37.24 40.63
N LEU A 7 17.00 37.58 41.47
CA LEU A 7 15.74 36.82 41.52
C LEU A 7 14.97 36.84 40.21
N LEU A 8 14.94 37.98 39.55
CA LEU A 8 14.29 38.08 38.20
C LEU A 8 14.98 37.18 37.15
N SER A 9 16.33 37.19 37.15
CA SER A 9 17.10 36.33 36.24
C SER A 9 16.89 34.85 36.51
N LEU A 10 16.74 34.46 37.78
CA LEU A 10 16.46 33.08 38.18
C LEU A 10 15.07 32.63 37.70
N ILE A 11 14.05 33.49 37.85
CA ILE A 11 12.69 33.23 37.38
C ILE A 11 12.69 33.07 35.87
N ILE A 12 13.36 33.93 35.11
CA ILE A 12 13.48 33.83 33.65
C ILE A 12 14.15 32.54 33.24
N LEU A 13 15.24 32.14 33.94
CA LEU A 13 15.96 30.90 33.66
C LEU A 13 15.07 29.65 33.86
N ILE A 14 14.33 29.61 34.97
CA ILE A 14 13.38 28.51 35.26
C ILE A 14 12.32 28.45 34.19
N PHE A 15 11.69 29.59 33.85
CA PHE A 15 10.67 29.70 32.85
C PHE A 15 11.19 29.23 31.48
N PHE A 16 12.38 29.68 31.07
CA PHE A 16 13.00 29.25 29.81
C PHE A 16 13.28 27.74 29.80
N THR A 17 13.74 27.19 30.92
CA THR A 17 14.01 25.76 31.02
C THR A 17 12.78 24.92 30.89
N GLU A 18 11.66 25.29 31.51
CA GLU A 18 10.41 24.53 31.46
C GLU A 18 9.68 24.70 30.14
N MET A 19 9.61 25.93 29.61
CA MET A 19 8.83 26.22 28.41
C MET A 19 9.55 25.91 27.11
N VAL A 20 10.89 25.94 27.09
CA VAL A 20 11.65 25.77 25.84
C VAL A 20 12.60 24.57 25.90
N TYR A 21 13.45 24.51 26.91
CA TYR A 21 14.54 23.52 26.94
C TYR A 21 14.01 22.08 27.07
N ILE A 22 13.10 21.83 28.01
CA ILE A 22 12.56 20.49 28.27
C ILE A 22 11.75 19.98 27.08
N PRO A 23 10.79 20.73 26.49
CA PRO A 23 10.08 20.30 25.29
C PRO A 23 11.01 20.02 24.11
N LEU A 24 11.97 20.91 23.85
CA LEU A 24 12.90 20.75 22.74
C LEU A 24 13.76 19.49 22.89
N ARG A 25 14.23 19.20 24.13
CA ARG A 25 14.97 17.96 24.41
C ARG A 25 14.14 16.70 24.14
N LYS A 26 12.85 16.69 24.56
CA LYS A 26 11.94 15.58 24.28
C LYS A 26 11.72 15.37 22.78
N ILE A 27 11.54 16.46 22.04
CA ILE A 27 11.38 16.42 20.56
C ILE A 27 12.65 15.86 19.91
N THR A 28 13.84 16.30 20.36
CA THR A 28 15.12 15.81 19.84
C THR A 28 15.28 14.32 20.11
N GLU A 29 15.00 13.86 21.34
CA GLU A 29 15.07 12.45 21.72
C GLU A 29 14.10 11.59 20.87
N ALA A 30 12.86 12.05 20.68
CA ALA A 30 11.91 11.37 19.81
C ALA A 30 12.40 11.28 18.35
N THR A 31 13.02 12.35 17.85
CA THR A 31 13.59 12.36 16.50
C THR A 31 14.72 11.33 16.35
N GLU A 32 15.57 11.17 17.37
CA GLU A 32 16.61 10.13 17.39
C GLU A 32 16.00 8.72 17.42
N GLN A 33 14.93 8.51 18.19
CA GLN A 33 14.20 7.24 18.23
C GLN A 33 13.60 6.91 16.85
N TYR A 34 12.93 7.87 16.23
CA TYR A 34 12.35 7.69 14.88
C TYR A 34 13.45 7.44 13.83
N ALA A 35 14.57 8.15 13.89
CA ALA A 35 15.70 7.93 13.00
C ALA A 35 16.34 6.55 13.16
N SER A 36 16.26 5.95 14.36
CA SER A 36 16.72 4.59 14.63
C SER A 36 15.73 3.49 14.20
N GLY A 37 14.55 3.88 13.67
CA GLY A 37 13.50 2.94 13.23
C GLY A 37 12.42 2.67 14.30
N ASN A 38 12.50 3.27 15.49
CA ASN A 38 11.48 3.11 16.53
C ASN A 38 10.34 4.12 16.31
N MET A 39 9.53 3.88 15.27
CA MET A 39 8.40 4.77 14.89
C MET A 39 7.25 4.78 15.90
N HIS A 40 7.22 3.82 16.84
CA HIS A 40 6.18 3.73 17.88
C HIS A 40 6.59 4.43 19.20
N TYR A 41 7.71 5.16 19.22
CA TYR A 41 8.10 5.95 20.39
C TYR A 41 7.06 7.03 20.67
N GLU A 42 6.54 7.08 21.90
CA GLU A 42 5.53 8.06 22.31
C GLU A 42 6.19 9.38 22.68
N LEU A 43 5.98 10.40 21.87
CA LEU A 43 6.39 11.77 22.15
C LEU A 43 5.26 12.50 22.88
N THR A 44 5.46 12.75 24.20
CA THR A 44 4.52 13.52 25.02
C THR A 44 5.12 14.89 25.38
N VAL A 45 4.58 15.95 24.77
CA VAL A 45 4.87 17.34 25.11
C VAL A 45 3.56 18.00 25.47
N GLU A 46 3.38 18.32 26.75
CA GLU A 46 2.20 19.00 27.28
C GLU A 46 2.40 20.52 27.12
N SER A 47 2.18 21.04 25.94
CA SER A 47 2.23 22.47 25.63
C SER A 47 1.17 22.80 24.57
N GLU A 48 0.50 23.95 24.72
CA GLU A 48 -0.48 24.47 23.76
C GLU A 48 0.14 25.51 22.79
N ASP A 49 1.47 25.65 22.80
CA ASP A 49 2.24 26.57 21.98
C ASP A 49 2.86 25.89 20.73
N GLU A 50 3.82 26.56 20.08
CA GLU A 50 4.54 26.08 18.91
C GLU A 50 5.28 24.77 19.17
N MET A 51 5.70 24.50 20.43
CA MET A 51 6.38 23.25 20.80
C MET A 51 5.40 22.08 20.83
N GLY A 52 4.18 22.29 21.33
CA GLY A 52 3.12 21.29 21.27
C GLY A 52 2.68 20.98 19.84
N TYR A 53 2.54 22.02 19.00
CA TYR A 53 2.24 21.84 17.59
C TYR A 53 3.34 21.07 16.85
N LEU A 54 4.62 21.39 17.10
CA LEU A 54 5.76 20.70 16.51
C LEU A 54 5.81 19.21 16.93
N ALA A 55 5.57 18.94 18.21
CA ALA A 55 5.52 17.58 18.73
C ALA A 55 4.38 16.75 18.09
N ALA A 56 3.19 17.36 17.94
CA ALA A 56 2.06 16.72 17.28
C ALA A 56 2.33 16.43 15.80
N ALA A 57 2.92 17.38 15.08
CA ALA A 57 3.30 17.21 13.68
C ALA A 57 4.34 16.10 13.49
N LEU A 58 5.34 16.03 14.37
CA LEU A 58 6.36 14.98 14.35
C LEU A 58 5.76 13.60 14.65
N SER A 59 4.88 13.51 15.66
CA SER A 59 4.17 12.27 16.00
C SER A 59 3.27 11.79 14.86
N TYR A 60 2.57 12.71 14.21
CA TYR A 60 1.75 12.40 13.02
C TYR A 60 2.63 11.83 11.89
N MET A 61 3.76 12.48 11.59
CA MET A 61 4.70 12.01 10.56
C MET A 61 5.23 10.61 10.87
N ALA A 62 5.63 10.35 12.12
CA ALA A 62 6.09 9.04 12.56
C ALA A 62 5.00 7.97 12.41
N GLY A 63 3.75 8.31 12.74
CA GLY A 63 2.60 7.43 12.55
C GLY A 63 2.33 7.09 11.08
N GLU A 64 2.47 8.05 10.17
CA GLU A 64 2.31 7.81 8.72
C GLU A 64 3.44 6.93 8.17
N ILE A 65 4.68 7.12 8.64
CA ILE A 65 5.81 6.26 8.25
C ILE A 65 5.59 4.82 8.76
N ALA A 66 5.22 4.65 10.04
CA ALA A 66 4.93 3.33 10.61
C ALA A 66 3.83 2.59 9.83
N ARG A 67 2.76 3.29 9.48
CA ARG A 67 1.66 2.74 8.66
C ARG A 67 2.14 2.31 7.28
N SER A 68 2.94 3.17 6.62
CA SER A 68 3.51 2.87 5.30
C SER A 68 4.41 1.64 5.34
N GLU A 69 5.24 1.48 6.38
CA GLU A 69 6.08 0.28 6.56
C GLU A 69 5.26 -0.99 6.78
N ASP A 70 4.19 -0.92 7.59
CA ASP A 70 3.32 -2.06 7.83
C ASP A 70 2.57 -2.49 6.56
N ASP A 71 2.09 -1.54 5.78
CA ASP A 71 1.42 -1.81 4.51
C ASP A 71 2.41 -2.40 3.49
N GLN A 72 3.66 -1.93 3.47
CA GLN A 72 4.72 -2.53 2.64
C GLN A 72 5.04 -3.97 3.06
N LYS A 73 5.14 -4.26 4.37
CA LYS A 73 5.35 -5.63 4.87
C LYS A 73 4.21 -6.56 4.49
N LYS A 74 2.96 -6.11 4.66
CA LYS A 74 1.76 -6.86 4.24
C LYS A 74 1.75 -7.11 2.74
N PHE A 75 2.07 -6.09 1.94
CA PHE A 75 2.16 -6.22 0.49
C PHE A 75 3.18 -7.30 0.08
N VAL A 76 4.41 -7.24 0.61
CA VAL A 76 5.45 -8.25 0.33
C VAL A 76 5.02 -9.66 0.75
N ALA A 77 4.38 -9.79 1.92
CA ALA A 77 3.88 -11.07 2.40
C ALA A 77 2.79 -11.65 1.48
N ASN A 78 1.82 -10.83 1.06
CA ASN A 78 0.75 -11.23 0.16
C ASN A 78 1.29 -11.63 -1.22
N VAL A 79 2.18 -10.82 -1.81
CA VAL A 79 2.84 -11.14 -3.08
C VAL A 79 3.60 -12.47 -2.97
N SER A 80 4.35 -12.67 -1.89
CA SER A 80 5.11 -13.91 -1.67
C SER A 80 4.19 -15.15 -1.58
N HIS A 81 3.04 -15.00 -0.93
CA HIS A 81 2.03 -16.06 -0.86
C HIS A 81 1.43 -16.37 -2.24
N ASP A 82 1.07 -15.34 -3.00
CA ASP A 82 0.44 -15.47 -4.31
C ASP A 82 1.36 -16.06 -5.38
N PHE A 83 2.68 -15.89 -5.23
CA PHE A 83 3.69 -16.58 -6.05
C PHE A 83 3.94 -18.02 -5.60
N ARG A 84 3.98 -18.27 -4.28
CA ARG A 84 4.33 -19.60 -3.75
C ARG A 84 3.34 -20.68 -4.15
N SER A 85 2.05 -20.37 -4.12
CA SER A 85 0.99 -21.34 -4.44
C SER A 85 1.13 -21.92 -5.85
N PRO A 86 1.12 -21.12 -6.94
CA PRO A 86 1.27 -21.64 -8.31
C PRO A 86 2.62 -22.31 -8.53
N LEU A 87 3.71 -21.77 -7.98
CA LEU A 87 5.04 -22.40 -8.11
C LEU A 87 5.08 -23.78 -7.46
N THR A 88 4.44 -23.96 -6.30
CA THR A 88 4.33 -25.26 -5.64
C THR A 88 3.55 -26.26 -6.49
N SER A 89 2.44 -25.81 -7.09
CA SER A 89 1.63 -26.64 -7.99
C SER A 89 2.42 -27.05 -9.24
N ILE A 90 3.06 -26.09 -9.93
CA ILE A 90 3.90 -26.36 -11.10
C ILE A 90 4.99 -27.38 -10.75
N LYS A 91 5.75 -27.13 -9.69
CA LYS A 91 6.82 -28.01 -9.24
C LYS A 91 6.28 -29.41 -8.94
N GLY A 92 5.20 -29.53 -8.15
CA GLY A 92 4.64 -30.81 -7.75
C GLY A 92 4.15 -31.66 -8.93
N TYR A 93 3.50 -31.05 -9.92
CA TYR A 93 3.07 -31.80 -11.11
C TYR A 93 4.25 -32.23 -11.98
N LEU A 94 5.26 -31.38 -12.15
CA LEU A 94 6.46 -31.74 -12.91
C LEU A 94 7.25 -32.85 -12.21
N GLU A 95 7.42 -32.82 -10.89
CA GLU A 95 8.08 -33.88 -10.12
C GLU A 95 7.30 -35.20 -10.24
N ALA A 96 5.95 -35.16 -10.10
CA ALA A 96 5.12 -36.36 -10.25
C ALA A 96 5.09 -36.96 -11.67
N MET A 97 5.36 -36.16 -12.69
CA MET A 97 5.58 -36.66 -14.06
C MET A 97 6.96 -37.32 -14.20
N LEU A 98 8.00 -36.69 -13.59
CA LEU A 98 9.37 -37.19 -13.70
C LEU A 98 9.59 -38.50 -12.92
N ASP A 99 8.93 -38.67 -11.79
CA ASP A 99 9.04 -39.87 -10.95
C ASP A 99 8.07 -40.99 -11.37
N GLY A 100 7.25 -40.77 -12.41
CA GLY A 100 6.29 -41.73 -12.94
C GLY A 100 5.00 -41.89 -12.11
N THR A 101 4.78 -41.07 -11.10
CA THR A 101 3.53 -41.07 -10.32
C THR A 101 2.33 -40.71 -11.20
N ILE A 102 2.51 -39.79 -12.17
CA ILE A 102 1.54 -39.46 -13.20
C ILE A 102 1.84 -40.26 -14.44
N PRO A 103 0.94 -41.17 -14.90
CA PRO A 103 1.14 -41.96 -16.10
C PRO A 103 1.09 -41.06 -17.35
N PRO A 104 1.82 -41.45 -18.44
CA PRO A 104 1.93 -40.62 -19.66
C PRO A 104 0.58 -40.23 -20.30
N GLU A 105 -0.42 -41.06 -20.16
CA GLU A 105 -1.78 -40.82 -20.71
C GLU A 105 -2.46 -39.59 -20.09
N LEU A 106 -2.00 -39.15 -18.92
CA LEU A 106 -2.53 -37.99 -18.19
C LEU A 106 -1.65 -36.73 -18.33
N TYR A 107 -0.52 -36.80 -19.02
CA TYR A 107 0.41 -35.67 -19.16
C TYR A 107 -0.24 -34.43 -19.76
N GLU A 108 -1.04 -34.58 -20.80
CA GLU A 108 -1.75 -33.44 -21.44
C GLU A 108 -2.59 -32.66 -20.44
N LYS A 109 -3.35 -33.38 -19.60
CA LYS A 109 -4.18 -32.76 -18.55
C LYS A 109 -3.35 -31.95 -17.56
N TYR A 110 -2.26 -32.53 -17.03
CA TYR A 110 -1.47 -31.90 -15.99
C TYR A 110 -0.56 -30.81 -16.56
N LEU A 111 -0.05 -30.96 -17.79
CA LEU A 111 0.69 -29.91 -18.49
C LEU A 111 -0.22 -28.68 -18.76
N THR A 112 -1.51 -28.90 -19.06
CA THR A 112 -2.46 -27.81 -19.18
C THR A 112 -2.62 -27.04 -17.85
N ILE A 113 -2.63 -27.74 -16.72
CA ILE A 113 -2.67 -27.09 -15.40
C ILE A 113 -1.38 -26.27 -15.17
N VAL A 114 -0.21 -26.83 -15.46
CA VAL A 114 1.09 -26.14 -15.35
C VAL A 114 1.11 -24.89 -16.21
N LEU A 115 0.61 -24.98 -17.45
CA LEU A 115 0.52 -23.83 -18.35
C LEU A 115 -0.37 -22.74 -17.79
N ASN A 116 -1.56 -23.06 -17.28
CA ASN A 116 -2.48 -22.11 -16.67
C ASN A 116 -1.88 -21.40 -15.45
N GLU A 117 -1.16 -22.13 -14.59
CA GLU A 117 -0.48 -21.53 -13.44
C GLU A 117 0.68 -20.61 -13.88
N THR A 118 1.37 -20.94 -14.98
CA THR A 118 2.42 -20.09 -15.56
C THR A 118 1.82 -18.79 -16.13
N GLU A 119 0.70 -18.87 -16.83
CA GLU A 119 -0.02 -17.69 -17.32
C GLU A 119 -0.52 -16.80 -16.16
N ARG A 120 -0.99 -17.43 -15.08
CA ARG A 120 -1.40 -16.70 -13.86
C ARG A 120 -0.23 -15.92 -13.26
N LEU A 121 0.97 -16.54 -13.15
CA LEU A 121 2.19 -15.89 -12.70
C LEU A 121 2.59 -14.71 -13.60
N THR A 122 2.48 -14.88 -14.91
CA THR A 122 2.76 -13.83 -15.88
C THR A 122 1.82 -12.62 -15.68
N LYS A 123 0.52 -12.86 -15.49
CA LYS A 123 -0.46 -11.80 -15.20
C LYS A 123 -0.15 -11.08 -13.89
N LEU A 124 0.19 -11.83 -12.83
CA LEU A 124 0.56 -11.27 -11.54
C LEU A 124 1.79 -10.36 -11.65
N THR A 125 2.83 -10.81 -12.37
CA THR A 125 4.05 -10.03 -12.59
C THR A 125 3.75 -8.72 -13.34
N ASN A 126 2.95 -8.77 -14.40
CA ASN A 126 2.55 -7.58 -15.16
C ASN A 126 1.74 -6.60 -14.32
N SER A 127 0.86 -7.10 -13.45
CA SER A 127 0.09 -6.26 -12.50
C SER A 127 1.01 -5.55 -11.50
N LEU A 128 2.03 -6.25 -10.97
CA LEU A 128 3.02 -5.66 -10.04
C LEU A 128 3.88 -4.59 -10.74
N LEU A 129 4.30 -4.82 -11.98
CA LEU A 129 5.04 -3.83 -12.76
C LEU A 129 4.19 -2.58 -13.03
N THR A 130 2.92 -2.75 -13.33
CA THR A 130 1.99 -1.62 -13.51
C THR A 130 1.84 -0.82 -12.22
N LEU A 131 1.64 -1.47 -11.07
CA LEU A 131 1.56 -0.82 -9.76
C LEU A 131 2.85 -0.05 -9.43
N ASN A 132 4.02 -0.63 -9.68
CA ASN A 132 5.30 0.03 -9.45
C ASN A 132 5.47 1.28 -10.32
N ASN A 133 5.08 1.23 -11.58
CA ASN A 133 5.13 2.37 -12.50
C ASN A 133 4.20 3.51 -12.07
N LEU A 134 3.02 3.18 -11.52
CA LEU A 134 2.06 4.16 -11.00
C LEU A 134 2.63 4.87 -9.75
N ASN A 135 3.27 4.13 -8.84
CA ASN A 135 3.85 4.70 -7.62
C ASN A 135 5.06 5.60 -7.89
N THR A 136 5.87 5.26 -8.90
CA THR A 136 7.15 5.97 -9.15
C THR A 136 6.99 7.27 -9.94
N LYS A 137 5.97 7.35 -10.79
CA LYS A 137 5.78 8.52 -11.69
C LYS A 137 4.79 9.55 -11.18
N GLY A 138 4.11 9.31 -10.05
CA GLY A 138 2.90 10.04 -9.70
C GLY A 138 1.88 9.90 -10.85
N ILE A 139 0.65 9.58 -10.57
CA ILE A 139 -0.36 9.48 -11.62
C ILE A 139 -0.62 10.89 -12.15
N LEU A 140 0.12 11.31 -13.17
CA LEU A 140 -0.34 12.39 -14.05
C LEU A 140 -1.52 11.80 -14.83
N LEU A 141 -2.70 11.85 -14.21
CA LEU A 141 -3.93 11.52 -14.90
C LEU A 141 -4.13 12.56 -16.00
N GLU A 142 -3.96 12.18 -17.25
CA GLU A 142 -4.50 12.94 -18.37
C GLU A 142 -6.03 12.79 -18.31
N LYS A 143 -6.67 13.77 -17.68
CA LYS A 143 -8.12 13.82 -17.64
C LYS A 143 -8.62 14.11 -19.04
N THR A 144 -9.41 13.19 -19.56
CA THR A 144 -10.09 13.31 -20.86
C THR A 144 -11.56 13.00 -20.69
N ASP A 145 -12.40 13.75 -21.40
CA ASP A 145 -13.81 13.46 -21.43
C ASP A 145 -14.05 12.18 -22.25
N PHE A 146 -14.78 11.24 -21.68
CA PHE A 146 -15.13 10.00 -22.38
C PHE A 146 -16.58 9.58 -22.08
N ASP A 147 -17.20 8.85 -23.04
CA ASP A 147 -18.53 8.31 -22.86
C ASP A 147 -18.49 7.03 -21.99
N ILE A 148 -18.94 7.14 -20.74
CA ILE A 148 -18.98 6.01 -19.80
C ILE A 148 -19.94 4.89 -20.30
N ASN A 149 -21.02 5.24 -21.01
CA ASN A 149 -21.94 4.26 -21.57
C ASN A 149 -21.24 3.38 -22.63
N GLN A 150 -20.36 3.97 -23.43
CA GLN A 150 -19.55 3.22 -24.40
C GLN A 150 -18.58 2.27 -23.69
N VAL A 151 -17.95 2.71 -22.61
CA VAL A 151 -17.04 1.85 -21.80
C VAL A 151 -17.81 0.67 -21.20
N ILE A 152 -19.00 0.91 -20.62
CA ILE A 152 -19.85 -0.14 -20.05
C ILE A 152 -20.27 -1.14 -21.13
N ARG A 153 -20.67 -0.70 -22.33
CA ARG A 153 -21.02 -1.58 -23.47
C ARG A 153 -19.82 -2.44 -23.87
N ASN A 154 -18.63 -1.86 -23.99
CA ASN A 154 -17.40 -2.58 -24.36
C ASN A 154 -17.03 -3.65 -23.31
N VAL A 155 -17.12 -3.31 -22.02
CA VAL A 155 -16.88 -4.26 -20.94
C VAL A 155 -17.91 -5.39 -20.96
N ALA A 156 -19.20 -5.09 -21.08
CA ALA A 156 -20.24 -6.11 -21.16
C ALA A 156 -20.06 -7.04 -22.36
N ALA A 157 -19.69 -6.51 -23.52
CA ALA A 157 -19.37 -7.29 -24.70
C ALA A 157 -18.20 -8.26 -24.48
N SER A 158 -17.20 -7.85 -23.71
CA SER A 158 -16.07 -8.73 -23.39
C SER A 158 -16.46 -9.98 -22.57
N PHE A 159 -17.58 -9.92 -21.84
CA PHE A 159 -18.12 -11.05 -21.06
C PHE A 159 -19.12 -11.91 -21.83
N GLU A 160 -19.51 -11.54 -23.05
CA GLU A 160 -20.55 -12.26 -23.84
C GLU A 160 -20.21 -13.75 -24.00
N GLY A 161 -18.94 -14.09 -24.29
CA GLY A 161 -18.51 -15.48 -24.46
C GLY A 161 -18.67 -16.28 -23.16
N THR A 162 -18.20 -15.72 -22.04
CA THR A 162 -18.29 -16.36 -20.72
C THR A 162 -19.75 -16.53 -20.26
N CYS A 163 -20.58 -15.53 -20.54
CA CYS A 163 -22.00 -15.58 -20.20
C CYS A 163 -22.73 -16.63 -20.99
N ARG A 164 -22.43 -16.75 -22.28
CA ARG A 164 -23.00 -17.81 -23.16
C ARG A 164 -22.64 -19.20 -22.67
N GLU A 165 -21.36 -19.40 -22.30
CA GLU A 165 -20.89 -20.69 -21.76
C GLU A 165 -21.58 -21.06 -20.46
N LYS A 166 -21.77 -20.08 -19.56
CA LYS A 166 -22.39 -20.27 -18.25
C LYS A 166 -23.91 -20.13 -18.24
N LYS A 167 -24.56 -19.89 -19.42
CA LYS A 167 -25.98 -19.65 -19.57
C LYS A 167 -26.51 -18.49 -18.71
N ILE A 168 -25.74 -17.41 -18.60
CA ILE A 168 -26.07 -16.17 -17.86
C ILE A 168 -26.51 -15.14 -18.91
N SER A 169 -27.62 -14.41 -18.66
CA SER A 169 -28.03 -13.25 -19.46
C SER A 169 -27.53 -11.95 -18.80
N ILE A 170 -26.99 -11.03 -19.63
CA ILE A 170 -26.64 -9.68 -19.18
C ILE A 170 -27.62 -8.73 -19.84
N GLU A 171 -28.27 -7.88 -19.05
CA GLU A 171 -29.08 -6.77 -19.51
C GLU A 171 -28.43 -5.46 -19.07
N LEU A 172 -28.27 -4.52 -20.02
CA LEU A 172 -27.73 -3.20 -19.74
C LEU A 172 -28.86 -2.17 -19.74
N ILE A 173 -29.10 -1.55 -18.60
CA ILE A 173 -30.02 -0.43 -18.44
C ILE A 173 -29.19 0.85 -18.30
N LEU A 174 -29.07 1.62 -19.39
CA LEU A 174 -28.26 2.83 -19.44
C LEU A 174 -29.17 4.06 -19.53
N THR A 175 -28.82 5.14 -18.82
CA THR A 175 -29.57 6.39 -18.86
C THR A 175 -29.06 7.25 -20.03
N GLY A 176 -29.81 7.37 -21.11
CA GLY A 176 -29.43 8.12 -22.31
C GLY A 176 -28.55 7.32 -23.29
N GLU A 177 -28.30 7.90 -24.46
CA GLU A 177 -27.42 7.30 -25.47
C GLU A 177 -25.94 7.48 -25.15
N GLU A 178 -25.55 8.66 -24.68
CA GLU A 178 -24.19 9.04 -24.31
C GLU A 178 -24.19 9.71 -22.94
N MET A 179 -23.15 9.44 -22.14
CA MET A 179 -22.91 10.08 -20.84
C MET A 179 -21.42 10.36 -20.69
N TYR A 180 -21.02 11.63 -20.88
CA TYR A 180 -19.65 12.05 -20.76
C TYR A 180 -19.26 12.30 -19.30
N VAL A 181 -18.09 11.80 -18.92
CA VAL A 181 -17.44 11.98 -17.61
C VAL A 181 -15.96 12.30 -17.80
N THR A 182 -15.40 13.09 -16.86
CA THR A 182 -13.98 13.54 -16.89
C THR A 182 -13.18 12.87 -15.79
#